data_6fbbd50728f3dfe04fd0e94d60435f7e
#
_entry.id   6fbbd50728f3dfe04fd0e94d60435f7e
#
_cell.length_a   1.000
_cell.length_b   1.000
_cell.length_c   1.000
_cell.angle_alpha   90.00
_cell.angle_beta   90.00
_cell.angle_gamma   90.00
#
_symmetry.space_group_name_H-M   'P 1'
#
loop_
_entity.id
_entity.type
_entity.pdbx_description
1 polymer ?
#
loop_
_entity_poly.entity_id
_entity_poly.type
_entity_poly.pdbx_seq_one_letter_code
_entity_poly.pdbx_strand_id
1 'polypeptide(L)'
;FWRVRGVSDEIEMEWSDTRSFTISEKRSEASSILYNENDYAEGLTIFSSFFDYFTAIIDKNGEEVWNSEQTNIVYYTTDNYGQFFGTQFGQNEDELPGLEFSIDNEITWMETGNSYVHHDFFKLPNGNYLGIIESHQNGPIPEDINPEILALFQMLGYPTYPTNESFFFPWVGDKIVEWDQDGNIVWEWDTFDNLNWLTDYDIIGGTWDD
;
A
#
# COMPACT_ATOMS: atom_id res chain seq x y z
N PHE A 1 -20.11 11.79 19.43
CA PHE A 1 -20.32 10.50 20.13
C PHE A 1 -21.52 9.80 19.51
N TRP A 2 -21.39 8.51 19.27
CA TRP A 2 -22.46 7.67 18.74
C TRP A 2 -22.46 6.28 19.36
N ARG A 3 -23.58 5.62 19.32
CA ARG A 3 -23.76 4.23 19.70
C ARG A 3 -24.94 3.64 18.93
N VAL A 4 -24.98 2.36 18.76
CA VAL A 4 -26.03 1.64 18.04
C VAL A 4 -26.67 0.56 18.91
N ARG A 5 -27.90 0.22 18.61
CA ARG A 5 -28.57 -0.98 19.14
C ARG A 5 -29.42 -1.64 18.08
N GLY A 6 -29.54 -2.93 18.14
CA GLY A 6 -30.51 -3.65 17.35
C GLY A 6 -31.91 -3.41 17.85
N VAL A 7 -32.87 -3.26 16.94
CA VAL A 7 -34.30 -3.19 17.25
C VAL A 7 -35.02 -4.18 16.36
N SER A 8 -35.77 -5.10 16.95
CA SER A 8 -36.69 -6.00 16.28
C SER A 8 -38.11 -5.71 16.80
N ASP A 9 -39.16 -6.13 16.10
CA ASP A 9 -40.56 -5.74 16.29
C ASP A 9 -41.06 -5.60 17.75
N GLU A 10 -40.45 -6.26 18.71
CA GLU A 10 -40.78 -6.15 20.12
C GLU A 10 -39.57 -6.20 21.08
N ILE A 11 -38.35 -6.25 20.55
CA ILE A 11 -37.13 -6.41 21.37
C ILE A 11 -36.14 -5.31 21.04
N GLU A 12 -35.79 -4.52 22.03
CA GLU A 12 -34.64 -3.62 21.98
C GLU A 12 -33.42 -4.32 22.62
N MET A 13 -32.33 -4.44 21.86
CA MET A 13 -31.06 -4.97 22.40
C MET A 13 -30.34 -3.92 23.25
N GLU A 14 -29.35 -4.34 23.98
CA GLU A 14 -28.47 -3.41 24.69
C GLU A 14 -27.74 -2.49 23.71
N TRP A 15 -27.40 -1.30 24.19
CA TRP A 15 -26.60 -0.36 23.41
C TRP A 15 -25.16 -0.88 23.26
N SER A 16 -24.57 -0.66 22.10
CA SER A 16 -23.11 -0.79 21.94
C SER A 16 -22.38 0.18 22.87
N ASP A 17 -21.09 -0.03 23.05
CA ASP A 17 -20.22 0.97 23.65
C ASP A 17 -20.35 2.32 22.92
N THR A 18 -20.17 3.39 23.66
CA THR A 18 -20.18 4.75 23.07
C THR A 18 -18.84 4.98 22.38
N ARG A 19 -18.92 5.33 21.10
CA ARG A 19 -17.76 5.74 20.30
C ARG A 19 -17.78 7.24 20.05
N SER A 20 -16.62 7.79 19.81
CA SER A 20 -16.46 9.18 19.38
C SER A 20 -15.65 9.24 18.10
N PHE A 21 -15.93 10.22 17.30
CA PHE A 21 -15.04 10.67 16.25
C PHE A 21 -14.82 12.17 16.40
N THR A 22 -13.69 12.63 15.97
CA THR A 22 -13.36 14.06 15.89
C THR A 22 -13.43 14.47 14.43
N ILE A 23 -14.03 15.62 14.16
CA ILE A 23 -13.95 16.23 12.84
C ILE A 23 -12.72 17.12 12.86
N SER A 24 -11.69 16.71 12.16
CA SER A 24 -10.45 17.48 11.99
C SER A 24 -10.62 18.59 10.96
N GLU A 25 -9.63 19.48 10.89
CA GLU A 25 -9.55 20.46 9.81
C GLU A 25 -9.38 19.74 8.47
N LYS A 26 -10.05 20.24 7.44
CA LYS A 26 -9.93 19.68 6.07
C LYS A 26 -8.50 19.81 5.58
N ARG A 27 -7.97 18.74 5.01
CA ARG A 27 -6.61 18.67 4.42
C ARG A 27 -6.63 18.67 2.89
N SER A 28 -7.76 18.32 2.28
CA SER A 28 -7.89 18.28 0.83
C SER A 28 -8.89 19.30 0.33
N GLU A 29 -8.57 19.96 -0.77
CA GLU A 29 -9.49 20.77 -1.55
C GLU A 29 -9.85 20.02 -2.83
N ALA A 30 -10.66 18.98 -2.70
CA ALA A 30 -11.19 18.27 -3.84
C ALA A 30 -12.51 18.89 -4.30
N SER A 31 -12.78 18.81 -5.58
CA SER A 31 -14.08 19.18 -6.13
C SER A 31 -14.50 18.17 -7.19
N SER A 32 -15.78 17.79 -7.18
CA SER A 32 -16.37 17.02 -8.26
C SER A 32 -16.80 17.97 -9.37
N ILE A 33 -16.14 17.90 -10.53
CA ILE A 33 -16.39 18.79 -11.66
C ILE A 33 -17.42 18.20 -12.63
N LEU A 34 -17.39 16.88 -12.80
CA LEU A 34 -18.27 16.15 -13.71
C LEU A 34 -18.70 14.83 -13.06
N TYR A 35 -19.98 14.73 -12.76
CA TYR A 35 -20.61 13.45 -12.47
C TYR A 35 -22.00 13.38 -13.11
N ASN A 36 -22.41 12.18 -13.47
CA ASN A 36 -23.76 11.96 -13.98
C ASN A 36 -24.65 11.50 -12.83
N GLU A 37 -25.63 12.30 -12.46
CA GLU A 37 -26.54 12.01 -11.35
C GLU A 37 -27.30 10.69 -11.48
N ASN A 38 -27.38 10.13 -12.69
CA ASN A 38 -28.05 8.87 -12.96
C ASN A 38 -27.14 7.65 -12.91
N ASP A 39 -25.82 7.86 -12.97
CA ASP A 39 -24.81 6.80 -13.17
C ASP A 39 -23.80 6.68 -12.03
N TYR A 40 -23.85 7.56 -11.00
CA TYR A 40 -22.94 7.44 -9.89
C TYR A 40 -23.44 6.44 -8.84
N ALA A 41 -22.52 5.69 -8.25
CA ALA A 41 -22.84 4.88 -7.08
C ALA A 41 -23.02 5.78 -5.84
N GLU A 42 -24.06 5.55 -5.06
CA GLU A 42 -24.16 6.18 -3.75
C GLU A 42 -23.04 5.69 -2.85
N GLY A 43 -22.38 6.62 -2.16
CA GLY A 43 -21.28 6.29 -1.27
C GLY A 43 -20.27 7.41 -1.13
N LEU A 44 -19.13 7.03 -0.58
CA LEU A 44 -18.00 7.90 -0.33
C LEU A 44 -16.80 7.39 -1.14
N THR A 45 -15.94 8.31 -1.55
CA THR A 45 -14.67 7.96 -2.20
C THR A 45 -13.55 8.16 -1.22
N ILE A 46 -12.79 7.08 -0.95
CA ILE A 46 -11.55 7.14 -0.18
C ILE A 46 -10.36 7.23 -1.13
N PHE A 47 -9.40 8.05 -0.80
CA PHE A 47 -8.15 8.19 -1.55
C PHE A 47 -7.00 8.58 -0.62
N SER A 48 -5.79 8.37 -1.10
CA SER A 48 -4.57 8.74 -0.38
C SER A 48 -3.63 9.56 -1.26
N SER A 49 -2.80 10.35 -0.62
CA SER A 49 -1.66 11.02 -1.22
C SER A 49 -0.37 10.40 -0.71
N PHE A 50 0.42 9.87 -1.62
CA PHE A 50 1.76 9.35 -1.32
C PHE A 50 2.78 10.47 -1.08
N PHE A 51 2.56 11.65 -1.66
CA PHE A 51 3.48 12.78 -1.51
C PHE A 51 3.33 13.49 -0.17
N ASP A 52 2.11 13.49 0.37
CA ASP A 52 1.78 14.16 1.63
C ASP A 52 1.49 13.18 2.77
N TYR A 53 1.52 11.89 2.48
CA TYR A 53 1.24 10.79 3.42
C TYR A 53 -0.03 11.02 4.24
N PHE A 54 -1.15 11.14 3.56
CA PHE A 54 -2.45 11.22 4.22
C PHE A 54 -3.53 10.48 3.43
N THR A 55 -4.60 10.15 4.13
CA THR A 55 -5.82 9.58 3.56
C THR A 55 -6.99 10.50 3.82
N ALA A 56 -7.87 10.65 2.85
CA ALA A 56 -9.12 11.40 2.99
C ALA A 56 -10.29 10.65 2.37
N ILE A 57 -11.47 10.96 2.85
CA ILE A 57 -12.75 10.50 2.32
C ILE A 57 -13.56 11.72 1.89
N ILE A 58 -14.06 11.68 0.67
CA ILE A 58 -14.93 12.73 0.11
C ILE A 58 -16.30 12.19 -0.25
N ASP A 59 -17.28 13.07 -0.22
CA ASP A 59 -18.61 12.81 -0.76
C ASP A 59 -18.66 13.01 -2.29
N LYS A 60 -19.84 12.80 -2.88
CA LYS A 60 -20.08 12.98 -4.32
C LYS A 60 -19.85 14.40 -4.85
N ASN A 61 -19.83 15.40 -3.99
CA ASN A 61 -19.60 16.80 -4.36
C ASN A 61 -18.10 17.17 -4.23
N GLY A 62 -17.26 16.23 -3.78
CA GLY A 62 -15.85 16.45 -3.50
C GLY A 62 -15.60 17.06 -2.11
N GLU A 63 -16.64 17.17 -1.27
CA GLU A 63 -16.46 17.68 0.08
C GLU A 63 -15.80 16.61 0.96
N GLU A 64 -14.68 16.98 1.59
CA GLU A 64 -14.01 16.11 2.54
C GLU A 64 -14.86 15.90 3.79
N VAL A 65 -15.15 14.64 4.10
CA VAL A 65 -15.96 14.23 5.24
C VAL A 65 -15.15 13.56 6.34
N TRP A 66 -13.94 13.12 6.03
CA TRP A 66 -13.01 12.50 6.96
C TRP A 66 -11.56 12.56 6.42
N ASN A 67 -10.60 12.59 7.31
CA ASN A 67 -9.19 12.40 6.96
C ASN A 67 -8.40 11.72 8.11
N SER A 68 -7.19 11.24 7.78
CA SER A 68 -6.30 10.56 8.72
C SER A 68 -5.55 11.49 9.68
N GLU A 69 -5.94 12.77 9.78
CA GLU A 69 -5.30 13.77 10.64
C GLU A 69 -3.77 13.88 10.41
N GLN A 70 -3.00 13.74 11.47
CA GLN A 70 -1.54 13.83 11.47
C GLN A 70 -0.85 12.44 11.50
N THR A 71 -1.60 11.37 11.24
CA THR A 71 -1.09 10.02 11.39
C THR A 71 -0.21 9.54 10.24
N ASN A 72 -0.10 10.30 9.15
CA ASN A 72 0.69 9.98 7.95
C ASN A 72 0.37 8.59 7.36
N ILE A 73 -0.92 8.24 7.35
CA ILE A 73 -1.41 6.96 6.82
C ILE A 73 -1.72 7.10 5.34
N VAL A 74 -1.29 6.11 4.55
CA VAL A 74 -1.65 5.91 3.15
C VAL A 74 -2.53 4.67 3.07
N TYR A 75 -3.77 4.86 2.64
CA TYR A 75 -4.75 3.80 2.45
C TYR A 75 -4.50 3.04 1.14
N TYR A 76 -4.65 1.74 1.16
CA TYR A 76 -4.63 0.87 -0.02
C TYR A 76 -5.99 0.26 -0.32
N THR A 77 -6.60 -0.39 0.67
CA THR A 77 -7.87 -1.09 0.47
C THR A 77 -8.75 -1.12 1.73
N THR A 78 -9.98 -1.54 1.58
CA THR A 78 -10.91 -1.76 2.69
C THR A 78 -11.62 -3.11 2.53
N ASP A 79 -11.97 -3.74 3.63
CA ASP A 79 -12.79 -4.93 3.63
C ASP A 79 -14.29 -4.60 3.66
N ASN A 80 -15.12 -5.65 3.63
CA ASN A 80 -16.58 -5.51 3.69
C ASN A 80 -17.11 -5.08 5.09
N TYR A 81 -16.25 -4.98 6.08
CA TYR A 81 -16.60 -4.64 7.46
C TYR A 81 -16.20 -3.21 7.84
N GLY A 82 -15.56 -2.47 6.90
CA GLY A 82 -15.15 -1.10 7.10
C GLY A 82 -13.82 -0.93 7.82
N GLN A 83 -13.00 -1.98 7.88
CA GLN A 83 -11.60 -1.87 8.27
C GLN A 83 -10.78 -1.36 7.08
N PHE A 84 -9.81 -0.53 7.38
CA PHE A 84 -8.91 0.05 6.39
C PHE A 84 -7.54 -0.60 6.50
N PHE A 85 -6.91 -0.83 5.34
CA PHE A 85 -5.59 -1.39 5.22
C PHE A 85 -4.71 -0.46 4.41
N GLY A 86 -3.46 -0.35 4.80
CA GLY A 86 -2.53 0.55 4.15
C GLY A 86 -1.16 0.52 4.80
N THR A 87 -0.50 1.65 4.78
CA THR A 87 0.83 1.82 5.37
C THR A 87 0.92 3.15 6.10
N GLN A 88 1.90 3.27 6.99
CA GLN A 88 2.20 4.52 7.67
C GLN A 88 3.64 4.93 7.40
N PHE A 89 3.83 6.19 7.01
CA PHE A 89 5.17 6.73 6.89
C PHE A 89 5.86 6.76 8.26
N GLY A 90 6.92 5.98 8.37
CA GLY A 90 7.68 5.77 9.60
C GLY A 90 8.60 6.94 9.96
N GLN A 91 9.47 6.72 10.93
CA GLN A 91 10.49 7.69 11.33
C GLN A 91 11.69 7.72 10.37
N ASN A 92 11.88 6.65 9.60
CA ASN A 92 12.91 6.53 8.58
C ASN A 92 12.25 6.55 7.20
N GLU A 93 12.88 7.19 6.24
CA GLU A 93 12.37 7.34 4.87
C GLU A 93 12.22 6.00 4.13
N ASP A 94 12.90 4.96 4.59
CA ASP A 94 12.89 3.61 4.00
C ASP A 94 11.89 2.65 4.68
N GLU A 95 11.05 3.15 5.59
CA GLU A 95 10.12 2.33 6.35
C GLU A 95 8.67 2.75 6.07
N LEU A 96 7.90 1.81 5.52
CA LEU A 96 6.46 1.94 5.31
C LEU A 96 5.76 0.66 5.82
N PRO A 97 5.64 0.46 7.14
CA PRO A 97 5.02 -0.73 7.69
C PRO A 97 3.55 -0.86 7.26
N GLY A 98 3.15 -2.08 6.93
CA GLY A 98 1.75 -2.42 6.67
C GLY A 98 0.92 -2.35 7.96
N LEU A 99 -0.30 -1.84 7.86
CA LEU A 99 -1.17 -1.67 9.03
C LEU A 99 -2.66 -1.84 8.70
N GLU A 100 -3.42 -2.20 9.72
CA GLU A 100 -4.88 -2.15 9.77
C GLU A 100 -5.29 -0.99 10.68
N PHE A 101 -6.23 -0.17 10.24
CA PHE A 101 -6.72 0.97 11.00
C PHE A 101 -8.23 1.16 10.84
N SER A 102 -8.81 1.88 11.78
CA SER A 102 -10.23 2.19 11.81
C SER A 102 -10.50 3.65 11.41
N ILE A 103 -11.77 3.98 11.21
CA ILE A 103 -12.22 5.35 10.88
C ILE A 103 -11.98 6.35 12.02
N ASP A 104 -11.76 5.91 13.22
CA ASP A 104 -11.37 6.73 14.38
C ASP A 104 -9.85 6.91 14.50
N ASN A 105 -9.10 6.59 13.44
CA ASN A 105 -7.63 6.67 13.36
C ASN A 105 -6.90 5.77 14.37
N GLU A 106 -7.58 4.72 14.87
CA GLU A 106 -6.96 3.72 15.73
C GLU A 106 -6.26 2.67 14.87
N ILE A 107 -4.96 2.49 15.08
CA ILE A 107 -4.20 1.40 14.46
C ILE A 107 -4.48 0.14 15.28
N THR A 108 -5.16 -0.82 14.65
CA THR A 108 -5.57 -2.08 15.29
C THR A 108 -4.55 -3.19 15.11
N TRP A 109 -3.73 -3.09 14.08
CA TRP A 109 -2.59 -3.97 13.84
C TRP A 109 -1.54 -3.24 13.01
N MET A 110 -0.28 -3.53 13.23
CA MET A 110 0.84 -3.06 12.43
C MET A 110 1.94 -4.11 12.46
N GLU A 111 2.60 -4.33 11.33
CA GLU A 111 3.76 -5.21 11.29
C GLU A 111 4.89 -4.69 12.21
N THR A 112 5.70 -5.61 12.70
CA THR A 112 6.79 -5.29 13.65
C THR A 112 8.15 -5.10 12.99
N GLY A 113 8.22 -5.33 11.68
CA GLY A 113 9.43 -5.18 10.87
C GLY A 113 9.63 -3.76 10.36
N ASN A 114 10.69 -3.58 9.59
CA ASN A 114 11.03 -2.34 8.89
C ASN A 114 10.79 -2.54 7.38
N SER A 115 9.66 -3.12 7.03
CA SER A 115 9.33 -3.37 5.62
C SER A 115 8.91 -2.09 4.93
N TYR A 116 9.16 -2.04 3.63
CA TYR A 116 8.59 -1.03 2.75
C TYR A 116 7.42 -1.65 2.01
N VAL A 117 6.23 -1.62 2.66
CA VAL A 117 4.98 -2.13 2.07
C VAL A 117 4.46 -1.12 1.07
N HIS A 118 4.20 -1.56 -0.15
CA HIS A 118 3.73 -0.68 -1.21
C HIS A 118 2.63 -1.35 -2.06
N HIS A 119 1.85 -0.53 -2.73
CA HIS A 119 0.78 -0.88 -3.67
C HIS A 119 -0.41 -1.63 -3.08
N ASP A 120 -0.22 -2.72 -2.31
CA ASP A 120 -1.34 -3.49 -1.79
C ASP A 120 -1.04 -4.13 -0.44
N PHE A 121 -2.04 -4.11 0.43
CA PHE A 121 -1.99 -4.71 1.75
C PHE A 121 -3.41 -5.01 2.24
N PHE A 122 -3.67 -6.24 2.70
CA PHE A 122 -4.99 -6.63 3.17
C PHE A 122 -4.96 -7.85 4.11
N LYS A 123 -6.09 -8.08 4.79
CA LYS A 123 -6.29 -9.20 5.71
C LYS A 123 -6.89 -10.41 5.01
N LEU A 124 -6.28 -11.57 5.22
CA LEU A 124 -6.74 -12.86 4.71
C LEU A 124 -7.87 -13.43 5.57
N PRO A 125 -8.68 -14.37 5.04
CA PRO A 125 -9.74 -15.02 5.81
C PRO A 125 -9.27 -15.82 7.04
N ASN A 126 -8.01 -16.23 7.08
CA ASN A 126 -7.40 -16.90 8.24
C ASN A 126 -6.97 -15.94 9.35
N GLY A 127 -7.13 -14.62 9.13
CA GLY A 127 -6.74 -13.57 10.05
C GLY A 127 -5.31 -13.05 9.88
N ASN A 128 -4.52 -13.64 8.99
CA ASN A 128 -3.20 -13.16 8.62
C ASN A 128 -3.28 -11.97 7.67
N TYR A 129 -2.17 -11.31 7.41
CA TYR A 129 -2.07 -10.16 6.52
C TYR A 129 -1.18 -10.50 5.34
N LEU A 130 -1.52 -10.02 4.17
CA LEU A 130 -0.75 -10.18 2.94
C LEU A 130 -0.41 -8.82 2.35
N GLY A 131 0.82 -8.63 1.93
CA GLY A 131 1.27 -7.39 1.29
C GLY A 131 2.45 -7.60 0.37
N ILE A 132 2.80 -6.54 -0.33
CA ILE A 132 3.95 -6.48 -1.23
C ILE A 132 5.01 -5.60 -0.57
N ILE A 133 6.24 -6.08 -0.51
CA ILE A 133 7.40 -5.31 -0.03
C ILE A 133 8.50 -5.31 -1.09
N GLU A 134 9.38 -4.32 -1.01
CA GLU A 134 10.58 -4.31 -1.87
C GLU A 134 11.52 -5.47 -1.55
N SER A 135 12.10 -6.03 -2.61
CA SER A 135 13.20 -6.98 -2.56
C SER A 135 14.39 -6.44 -3.35
N HIS A 136 15.59 -6.67 -2.87
CA HIS A 136 16.81 -6.13 -3.47
C HIS A 136 17.80 -7.23 -3.79
N GLN A 137 18.30 -7.20 -5.02
CA GLN A 137 19.31 -8.13 -5.49
C GLN A 137 20.40 -7.40 -6.28
N ASN A 138 21.65 -7.63 -5.95
CA ASN A 138 22.74 -7.18 -6.78
C ASN A 138 23.03 -8.22 -7.88
N GLY A 139 23.06 -7.78 -9.12
CA GLY A 139 23.29 -8.67 -10.25
C GLY A 139 23.75 -7.95 -11.51
N PRO A 140 24.18 -8.72 -12.52
CA PRO A 140 24.65 -8.13 -13.78
C PRO A 140 23.50 -7.43 -14.53
N ILE A 141 23.86 -6.56 -15.45
CA ILE A 141 22.94 -6.01 -16.44
C ILE A 141 22.79 -7.06 -17.57
N PRO A 142 21.57 -7.28 -18.13
CA PRO A 142 21.37 -8.21 -19.24
C PRO A 142 22.21 -7.88 -20.47
N GLU A 143 22.63 -8.92 -21.21
CA GLU A 143 23.50 -8.75 -22.41
C GLU A 143 22.76 -8.12 -23.59
N ASP A 144 21.46 -8.35 -23.68
CA ASP A 144 20.57 -7.94 -24.78
C ASP A 144 19.80 -6.65 -24.50
N ILE A 145 20.25 -5.90 -23.50
CA ILE A 145 19.67 -4.59 -23.16
C ILE A 145 19.75 -3.63 -24.35
N ASN A 146 18.72 -2.78 -24.47
CA ASN A 146 18.71 -1.70 -25.46
C ASN A 146 20.04 -0.92 -25.45
N PRO A 147 20.67 -0.71 -26.63
CA PRO A 147 21.98 -0.05 -26.71
C PRO A 147 22.03 1.37 -26.13
N GLU A 148 20.94 2.11 -26.13
CA GLU A 148 20.88 3.46 -25.55
C GLU A 148 20.88 3.39 -24.03
N ILE A 149 20.13 2.47 -23.45
CA ILE A 149 20.10 2.20 -22.00
C ILE A 149 21.47 1.67 -21.56
N LEU A 150 22.06 0.75 -22.32
CA LEU A 150 23.39 0.23 -22.05
C LEU A 150 24.44 1.35 -22.03
N ALA A 151 24.40 2.27 -23.00
CA ALA A 151 25.29 3.42 -23.04
C ALA A 151 25.10 4.35 -21.82
N LEU A 152 23.86 4.52 -21.36
CA LEU A 152 23.57 5.30 -20.15
C LEU A 152 24.19 4.64 -18.92
N PHE A 153 24.03 3.34 -18.73
CA PHE A 153 24.63 2.63 -17.58
C PHE A 153 26.16 2.69 -17.62
N GLN A 154 26.78 2.55 -18.80
CA GLN A 154 28.21 2.70 -18.96
C GLN A 154 28.66 4.12 -18.58
N MET A 155 27.93 5.14 -18.99
CA MET A 155 28.23 6.54 -18.65
C MET A 155 28.10 6.79 -17.14
N LEU A 156 27.17 6.11 -16.46
CA LEU A 156 26.99 6.18 -15.02
C LEU A 156 28.03 5.33 -14.22
N GLY A 157 28.89 4.60 -14.92
CA GLY A 157 29.95 3.81 -14.30
C GLY A 157 29.56 2.41 -13.88
N TYR A 158 28.40 1.93 -14.29
CA TYR A 158 27.99 0.53 -14.06
C TYR A 158 28.72 -0.41 -15.01
N PRO A 159 29.32 -1.50 -14.51
CA PRO A 159 29.96 -2.50 -15.35
C PRO A 159 28.91 -3.26 -16.17
N THR A 160 29.17 -3.38 -17.45
CA THR A 160 28.33 -4.18 -18.36
C THR A 160 28.75 -5.65 -18.29
N TYR A 161 27.80 -6.52 -18.52
CA TYR A 161 27.96 -7.97 -18.54
C TYR A 161 28.93 -8.44 -19.63
N PRO A 162 29.68 -9.54 -19.43
CA PRO A 162 29.98 -10.22 -18.16
C PRO A 162 31.24 -9.64 -17.50
N THR A 163 31.16 -9.22 -16.28
CA THR A 163 32.36 -8.89 -15.51
C THR A 163 32.67 -9.99 -14.53
N ASN A 164 33.95 -10.35 -14.38
CA ASN A 164 34.40 -11.24 -13.31
C ASN A 164 34.55 -10.51 -11.96
N GLU A 165 34.15 -9.27 -11.91
CA GLU A 165 34.26 -8.41 -10.74
C GLU A 165 32.95 -8.38 -9.97
N SER A 166 33.05 -8.17 -8.67
CA SER A 166 31.96 -8.27 -7.71
C SER A 166 31.04 -7.05 -7.66
N PHE A 167 31.03 -6.22 -8.69
CA PHE A 167 30.11 -5.11 -8.77
C PHE A 167 28.92 -5.46 -9.67
N PHE A 168 27.73 -5.23 -9.14
CA PHE A 168 26.49 -5.51 -9.83
C PHE A 168 25.54 -4.32 -9.74
N PHE A 169 24.65 -4.21 -10.71
CA PHE A 169 23.57 -3.25 -10.67
C PHE A 169 22.62 -3.60 -9.51
N PRO A 170 22.16 -2.59 -8.73
CA PRO A 170 21.22 -2.81 -7.63
C PRO A 170 19.79 -2.94 -8.19
N TRP A 171 19.38 -4.16 -8.46
CA TRP A 171 18.04 -4.48 -8.91
C TRP A 171 17.03 -4.32 -7.77
N VAL A 172 15.86 -3.78 -8.08
CA VAL A 172 14.70 -3.72 -7.19
C VAL A 172 13.61 -4.60 -7.78
N GLY A 173 13.06 -5.45 -6.98
CA GLY A 173 11.95 -6.33 -7.30
C GLY A 173 10.95 -6.35 -6.16
N ASP A 174 9.98 -7.23 -6.25
CA ASP A 174 8.91 -7.36 -5.28
C ASP A 174 8.98 -8.70 -4.56
N LYS A 175 8.57 -8.68 -3.31
CA LYS A 175 8.34 -9.86 -2.48
C LYS A 175 6.92 -9.82 -1.96
N ILE A 176 6.17 -10.90 -2.09
CA ILE A 176 4.88 -11.08 -1.46
C ILE A 176 5.12 -11.73 -0.10
N VAL A 177 4.56 -11.15 0.95
CA VAL A 177 4.76 -11.61 2.33
C VAL A 177 3.43 -11.81 3.03
N GLU A 178 3.31 -12.93 3.77
CA GLU A 178 2.22 -13.17 4.69
C GLU A 178 2.73 -13.06 6.13
N TRP A 179 2.08 -12.20 6.92
CA TRP A 179 2.33 -12.04 8.36
C TRP A 179 1.19 -12.66 9.15
N ASP A 180 1.52 -13.28 10.28
CA ASP A 180 0.52 -13.70 11.27
C ASP A 180 -0.02 -12.50 12.08
N GLN A 181 -0.95 -12.78 13.00
CA GLN A 181 -1.56 -11.75 13.84
C GLN A 181 -0.57 -11.13 14.86
N ASP A 182 0.57 -11.77 15.10
CA ASP A 182 1.63 -11.28 15.96
C ASP A 182 2.71 -10.49 15.17
N GLY A 183 2.55 -10.36 13.86
CA GLY A 183 3.46 -9.64 12.97
C GLY A 183 4.68 -10.46 12.52
N ASN A 184 4.67 -11.79 12.70
CA ASN A 184 5.75 -12.66 12.22
C ASN A 184 5.48 -13.07 10.78
N ILE A 185 6.53 -13.12 9.96
CA ILE A 185 6.45 -13.66 8.60
C ILE A 185 6.26 -15.18 8.68
N VAL A 186 5.18 -15.68 8.08
CA VAL A 186 4.83 -17.11 8.04
C VAL A 186 4.93 -17.69 6.64
N TRP A 187 4.95 -16.85 5.62
CA TRP A 187 5.17 -17.22 4.23
C TRP A 187 5.71 -16.04 3.43
N GLU A 188 6.57 -16.32 2.46
CA GLU A 188 7.06 -15.33 1.51
C GLU A 188 7.31 -15.92 0.13
N TRP A 189 7.20 -15.09 -0.89
CA TRP A 189 7.58 -15.38 -2.26
C TRP A 189 8.37 -14.18 -2.81
N ASP A 190 9.60 -14.42 -3.20
CA ASP A 190 10.51 -13.39 -3.70
C ASP A 190 10.70 -13.54 -5.21
N THR A 191 10.62 -12.45 -5.94
CA THR A 191 10.82 -12.39 -7.38
C THR A 191 12.20 -12.96 -7.76
N PHE A 192 13.25 -12.58 -7.06
CA PHE A 192 14.60 -12.97 -7.38
C PHE A 192 14.91 -14.46 -7.11
N ASP A 193 14.18 -15.06 -6.16
CA ASP A 193 14.33 -16.48 -5.85
C ASP A 193 13.52 -17.39 -6.77
N ASN A 194 12.43 -16.88 -7.33
CA ASN A 194 11.44 -17.70 -8.03
C ASN A 194 11.36 -17.45 -9.54
N LEU A 195 11.89 -16.33 -10.03
CA LEU A 195 11.95 -16.01 -11.46
C LEU A 195 13.41 -15.98 -11.92
N ASN A 196 13.63 -16.34 -13.17
CA ASN A 196 14.92 -16.11 -13.81
C ASN A 196 14.97 -14.66 -14.31
N TRP A 197 15.08 -13.73 -13.37
CA TRP A 197 14.91 -12.30 -13.58
C TRP A 197 15.89 -11.70 -14.62
N LEU A 198 17.03 -12.38 -14.91
CA LEU A 198 17.97 -11.94 -15.95
C LEU A 198 17.53 -12.34 -17.36
N THR A 199 16.68 -13.36 -17.51
CA THR A 199 16.21 -13.85 -18.81
C THR A 199 14.70 -13.71 -19.01
N ASP A 200 13.97 -13.51 -17.93
CA ASP A 200 12.49 -13.44 -17.96
C ASP A 200 11.96 -12.02 -17.77
N TYR A 201 12.85 -11.00 -17.72
CA TYR A 201 12.47 -9.61 -17.49
C TYR A 201 11.52 -9.07 -18.56
N ASP A 202 11.62 -9.51 -19.82
CA ASP A 202 10.67 -9.17 -20.89
C ASP A 202 9.24 -9.64 -20.59
N ILE A 203 9.14 -10.82 -19.95
CA ILE A 203 7.85 -11.45 -19.63
C ILE A 203 7.20 -10.75 -18.43
N ILE A 204 8.00 -10.28 -17.47
CA ILE A 204 7.52 -9.60 -16.26
C ILE A 204 7.35 -8.09 -16.43
N GLY A 205 7.48 -7.58 -17.65
CA GLY A 205 7.25 -6.17 -17.96
C GLY A 205 8.47 -5.28 -17.80
N GLY A 206 9.66 -5.83 -17.95
CA GLY A 206 10.89 -5.05 -18.03
C GLY A 206 10.86 -4.07 -19.22
N THR A 207 11.39 -2.89 -19.02
CA THR A 207 11.44 -1.82 -20.02
C THR A 207 12.81 -1.73 -20.71
N TRP A 208 13.55 -2.81 -20.73
CA TRP A 208 14.92 -2.84 -21.25
C TRP A 208 15.00 -2.72 -22.79
N ASP A 209 13.89 -3.02 -23.47
CA ASP A 209 13.76 -2.99 -24.93
C ASP A 209 13.06 -1.75 -25.48
N ASP A 210 12.49 -0.88 -24.64
CA ASP A 210 11.71 0.32 -25.03
C ASP A 210 12.54 1.60 -25.09
#